data_c0665ce1c325853df30150afefadcc34
#
_entry.id   c0665ce1c325853df30150afefadcc34
#
_cell.length_a   1.000
_cell.length_b   1.000
_cell.length_c   1.000
_cell.angle_alpha   90.00
_cell.angle_beta   90.00
_cell.angle_gamma   90.00
#
_symmetry.space_group_name_H-M   'P 1'
#
loop_
_entity.id
_entity.type
_entity.pdbx_description
1 polymer ?
#
loop_
_entity_poly.entity_id
_entity_poly.type
_entity_poly.pdbx_seq_one_letter_code
_entity_poly.pdbx_strand_id
1 'polypeptide(L)'
;ARFLASTMSELEKNKNESSLTTILVATSGDTGGAVASAFNNKAGFKVVILFPKGRVSPRQKHQLTCWGDNVVSIEVDGEFDDCQRLVKEAFNNRQLSKQYNLCSANSINIGRLLPQSTYYAWTAVNRYKAHEDSSSFIIPTGNLGNAFACFMAKEMGFPIDQIVFAT
;
A
#
# COMPACT_ATOMS: atom_id res chain seq x y z
N ALA A 1 4.34 -0.21 2.97
CA ALA A 1 4.38 1.25 2.78
C ALA A 1 5.81 1.80 2.90
N ARG A 2 6.56 1.48 3.97
CA ARG A 2 7.92 2.02 4.20
C ARG A 2 8.88 1.73 3.05
N PHE A 3 8.94 0.50 2.53
CA PHE A 3 9.76 0.15 1.38
C PHE A 3 9.44 1.05 0.19
N LEU A 4 8.17 1.15 -0.21
CA LEU A 4 7.73 2.00 -1.30
C LEU A 4 8.16 3.46 -1.09
N ALA A 5 7.89 4.01 0.10
CA ALA A 5 8.24 5.40 0.41
C ALA A 5 9.76 5.65 0.39
N SER A 6 10.57 4.70 0.86
CA SER A 6 12.03 4.82 0.82
C SER A 6 12.57 4.74 -0.60
N THR A 7 12.09 3.77 -1.39
CA THR A 7 12.49 3.63 -2.80
C THR A 7 12.12 4.88 -3.62
N MET A 8 10.88 5.38 -3.46
CA MET A 8 10.45 6.60 -4.14
C MET A 8 11.26 7.82 -3.71
N SER A 9 11.60 7.93 -2.41
CA SER A 9 12.44 9.04 -1.93
C SER A 9 13.85 9.02 -2.51
N GLU A 10 14.45 7.83 -2.70
CA GLU A 10 15.76 7.73 -3.35
C GLU A 10 15.68 8.07 -4.85
N LEU A 11 14.61 7.67 -5.52
CA LEU A 11 14.39 8.03 -6.92
C LEU A 11 14.21 9.55 -7.09
N GLU A 12 13.47 10.21 -6.18
CA GLU A 12 13.28 11.67 -6.23
C GLU A 12 14.59 12.45 -6.02
N LYS A 13 15.47 12.00 -5.14
CA LYS A 13 16.79 12.63 -4.94
C LYS A 13 17.66 12.66 -6.19
N ASN A 14 17.48 11.68 -7.06
CA ASN A 14 18.25 11.53 -8.30
C ASN A 14 17.63 12.24 -9.51
N LYS A 15 16.48 12.91 -9.34
CA LYS A 15 15.88 13.72 -10.41
C LYS A 15 16.49 15.11 -10.45
N ASN A 16 16.80 15.58 -11.66
CA ASN A 16 17.31 16.93 -11.89
C ASN A 16 16.26 18.04 -11.65
N GLU A 17 14.98 17.68 -11.67
CA GLU A 17 13.87 18.58 -11.38
C GLU A 17 13.02 17.99 -10.24
N SER A 18 12.91 18.73 -9.13
CA SER A 18 12.06 18.36 -8.01
C SER A 18 10.60 18.63 -8.33
N SER A 19 9.86 17.62 -8.75
CA SER A 19 8.40 17.70 -8.88
C SER A 19 7.72 17.16 -7.63
N LEU A 20 6.76 17.93 -7.08
CA LEU A 20 5.96 17.44 -5.95
C LEU A 20 5.07 16.28 -6.42
N THR A 21 5.23 15.10 -5.82
CA THR A 21 4.40 13.93 -6.08
C THR A 21 3.30 13.83 -5.04
N THR A 22 2.04 13.76 -5.47
CA THR A 22 0.90 13.59 -4.56
C THR A 22 0.49 12.13 -4.50
N ILE A 23 0.69 11.52 -3.33
CA ILE A 23 0.23 10.16 -3.01
C ILE A 23 -1.26 10.23 -2.63
N LEU A 24 -2.13 9.69 -3.48
CA LEU A 24 -3.57 9.67 -3.25
C LEU A 24 -4.03 8.26 -2.89
N VAL A 25 -4.71 8.12 -1.74
CA VAL A 25 -5.10 6.82 -1.16
C VAL A 25 -6.53 6.87 -0.66
N ALA A 26 -7.34 5.86 -0.99
CA ALA A 26 -8.57 5.54 -0.27
C ALA A 26 -8.28 4.45 0.76
N THR A 27 -8.84 4.58 1.95
CA THR A 27 -8.68 3.60 3.03
C THR A 27 -9.97 3.36 3.80
N SER A 28 -10.16 2.12 4.22
CA SER A 28 -11.19 1.75 5.22
C SER A 28 -10.59 1.52 6.62
N GLY A 29 -9.28 1.83 6.80
CA GLY A 29 -8.60 1.60 8.07
C GLY A 29 -7.07 1.74 7.99
N ASP A 30 -6.35 0.64 8.23
CA ASP A 30 -4.91 0.63 8.55
C ASP A 30 -3.98 1.04 7.40
N THR A 31 -4.39 0.80 6.14
CA THR A 31 -3.57 1.18 4.97
C THR A 31 -3.26 2.67 4.93
N GLY A 32 -4.26 3.52 5.21
CA GLY A 32 -4.08 4.97 5.22
C GLY A 32 -3.06 5.42 6.27
N GLY A 33 -3.17 4.92 7.50
CA GLY A 33 -2.22 5.22 8.58
C GLY A 33 -0.80 4.74 8.25
N ALA A 34 -0.67 3.55 7.64
CA ALA A 34 0.63 3.03 7.22
C ALA A 34 1.27 3.86 6.10
N VAL A 35 0.48 4.39 5.16
CA VAL A 35 0.97 5.30 4.11
C VAL A 35 1.33 6.65 4.70
N ALA A 36 0.48 7.24 5.54
CA ALA A 36 0.76 8.47 6.25
C ALA A 36 2.10 8.39 6.99
N SER A 37 2.26 7.39 7.85
CA SER A 37 3.51 7.15 8.59
C SER A 37 4.74 6.99 7.69
N ALA A 38 4.59 6.33 6.54
CA ALA A 38 5.71 6.05 5.66
C ALA A 38 6.20 7.29 4.88
N PHE A 39 5.28 8.19 4.53
CA PHE A 39 5.57 9.39 3.73
C PHE A 39 5.60 10.68 4.56
N ASN A 40 5.26 10.62 5.86
CA ASN A 40 5.32 11.79 6.73
C ASN A 40 6.71 12.42 6.72
N ASN A 41 6.77 13.74 6.56
CA ASN A 41 8.00 14.53 6.49
C ASN A 41 9.00 14.10 5.39
N LYS A 42 8.54 13.40 4.34
CA LYS A 42 9.40 13.10 3.20
C LYS A 42 9.32 14.24 2.17
N ALA A 43 10.48 14.84 1.90
CA ALA A 43 10.60 15.89 0.89
C ALA A 43 10.18 15.37 -0.49
N GLY A 44 9.50 16.23 -1.28
CA GLY A 44 9.01 15.88 -2.61
C GLY A 44 7.66 15.12 -2.63
N PHE A 45 7.07 14.84 -1.45
CA PHE A 45 5.79 14.13 -1.36
C PHE A 45 4.73 14.89 -0.59
N LYS A 46 3.51 14.86 -1.11
CA LYS A 46 2.28 15.20 -0.42
C LYS A 46 1.40 13.94 -0.35
N VAL A 47 0.73 13.72 0.77
CA VAL A 47 -0.17 12.58 0.96
C VAL A 47 -1.58 13.09 1.17
N VAL A 48 -2.52 12.54 0.41
CA VAL A 48 -3.95 12.81 0.55
C VAL A 48 -4.66 11.48 0.78
N ILE A 49 -5.33 11.37 1.92
CA ILE A 49 -6.01 10.15 2.35
C ILE A 49 -7.51 10.41 2.40
N LEU A 50 -8.28 9.64 1.67
CA LEU A 50 -9.74 9.64 1.72
C LEU A 50 -10.21 8.47 2.59
N PHE A 51 -11.09 8.73 3.55
CA PHE A 51 -11.68 7.69 4.39
C PHE A 51 -13.16 8.00 4.69
N PRO A 52 -14.01 6.95 4.84
CA PRO A 52 -15.44 7.15 5.03
C PRO A 52 -15.77 7.65 6.44
N LYS A 53 -16.63 8.66 6.51
CA LYS A 53 -17.08 9.29 7.75
C LYS A 53 -17.82 8.30 8.63
N GLY A 54 -17.39 8.21 9.89
CA GLY A 54 -18.02 7.34 10.89
C GLY A 54 -17.89 5.83 10.62
N ARG A 55 -17.12 5.41 9.59
CA ARG A 55 -16.92 3.99 9.22
C ARG A 55 -15.54 3.43 9.57
N VAL A 56 -14.71 4.23 10.22
CA VAL A 56 -13.43 3.80 10.79
C VAL A 56 -13.50 3.89 12.32
N SER A 57 -12.77 3.01 13.01
CA SER A 57 -12.74 3.06 14.48
C SER A 57 -12.10 4.36 14.97
N PRO A 58 -12.38 4.82 16.20
CA PRO A 58 -11.73 6.01 16.77
C PRO A 58 -10.21 5.94 16.75
N ARG A 59 -9.65 4.75 16.99
CA ARG A 59 -8.20 4.51 16.93
C ARG A 59 -7.65 4.68 15.51
N GLN A 60 -8.34 4.11 14.51
CA GLN A 60 -7.95 4.26 13.10
C GLN A 60 -8.09 5.72 12.65
N LYS A 61 -9.18 6.40 13.03
CA LYS A 61 -9.35 7.84 12.74
C LYS A 61 -8.18 8.64 13.31
N HIS A 62 -7.80 8.41 14.56
CA HIS A 62 -6.63 9.06 15.14
C HIS A 62 -5.35 8.77 14.34
N GLN A 63 -5.10 7.52 13.95
CA GLN A 63 -3.94 7.15 13.13
C GLN A 63 -3.93 7.77 11.73
N LEU A 64 -5.09 8.14 11.21
CA LEU A 64 -5.22 8.84 9.93
C LEU A 64 -5.00 10.35 10.07
N THR A 65 -5.39 10.96 11.18
CA THR A 65 -5.50 12.42 11.35
C THR A 65 -4.44 13.03 12.27
N CYS A 66 -3.60 12.23 12.93
CA CYS A 66 -2.56 12.72 13.83
C CYS A 66 -1.30 13.29 13.12
N TRP A 67 -1.29 13.27 11.81
CA TRP A 67 -0.20 13.75 10.98
C TRP A 67 -0.41 15.23 10.61
N GLY A 68 0.68 15.93 10.38
CA GLY A 68 0.68 17.32 9.92
C GLY A 68 1.45 17.48 8.59
N ASP A 69 1.85 18.71 8.33
CA ASP A 69 2.76 19.11 7.26
C ASP A 69 2.32 18.63 5.86
N ASN A 70 2.93 17.55 5.39
CA ASN A 70 2.69 17.03 4.04
C ASN A 70 1.57 15.97 3.95
N VAL A 71 0.88 15.65 5.05
CA VAL A 71 -0.20 14.65 5.10
C VAL A 71 -1.55 15.32 5.37
N VAL A 72 -2.51 15.11 4.48
CA VAL A 72 -3.89 15.61 4.60
C VAL A 72 -4.84 14.44 4.57
N SER A 73 -5.71 14.35 5.56
CA SER A 73 -6.76 13.33 5.64
C SER A 73 -8.13 13.98 5.48
N ILE A 74 -8.93 13.44 4.56
CA ILE A 74 -10.25 13.94 4.18
C ILE A 74 -11.30 12.90 4.53
N GLU A 75 -12.22 13.30 5.39
CA GLU A 75 -13.39 12.51 5.76
C GLU A 75 -14.47 12.69 4.68
N VAL A 76 -14.84 11.61 4.01
CA VAL A 76 -15.85 11.61 2.93
C VAL A 76 -17.18 11.18 3.49
N ASP A 77 -18.23 11.93 3.20
CA ASP A 77 -19.61 11.58 3.58
C ASP A 77 -20.13 10.49 2.62
N GLY A 78 -19.90 9.24 2.97
CA GLY A 78 -20.18 8.07 2.14
C GLY A 78 -19.54 6.80 2.68
N GLU A 79 -19.44 5.80 1.82
CA GLU A 79 -18.82 4.51 2.14
C GLU A 79 -17.37 4.41 1.57
N PHE A 80 -16.71 3.31 1.87
CA PHE A 80 -15.35 3.07 1.35
C PHE A 80 -15.31 3.04 -0.18
N ASP A 81 -16.35 2.50 -0.80
CA ASP A 81 -16.46 2.44 -2.26
C ASP A 81 -16.55 3.85 -2.89
N ASP A 82 -17.18 4.82 -2.20
CA ASP A 82 -17.19 6.21 -2.63
C ASP A 82 -15.79 6.82 -2.59
N CYS A 83 -15.04 6.55 -1.53
CA CYS A 83 -13.65 6.98 -1.45
C CYS A 83 -12.80 6.39 -2.59
N GLN A 84 -12.99 5.10 -2.90
CA GLN A 84 -12.30 4.44 -4.01
C GLN A 84 -12.70 5.02 -5.37
N ARG A 85 -13.99 5.30 -5.56
CA ARG A 85 -14.52 5.91 -6.78
C ARG A 85 -13.89 7.29 -7.02
N LEU A 86 -13.87 8.15 -6.00
CA LEU A 86 -13.23 9.47 -6.07
C LEU A 86 -11.73 9.38 -6.44
N VAL A 87 -11.01 8.43 -5.84
CA VAL A 87 -9.60 8.20 -6.16
C VAL A 87 -9.45 7.76 -7.63
N LYS A 88 -10.28 6.83 -8.11
CA LYS A 88 -10.27 6.38 -9.50
C LYS A 88 -10.59 7.52 -10.47
N GLU A 89 -11.61 8.33 -10.16
CA GLU A 89 -11.97 9.51 -10.95
C GLU A 89 -10.81 10.51 -11.04
N ALA A 90 -10.11 10.77 -9.92
CA ALA A 90 -8.95 11.64 -9.90
C ALA A 90 -7.81 11.12 -10.79
N PHE A 91 -7.52 9.82 -10.78
CA PHE A 91 -6.53 9.21 -11.67
C PHE A 91 -6.94 9.23 -13.15
N ASN A 92 -8.24 9.05 -13.43
CA ASN A 92 -8.77 9.09 -14.79
C ASN A 92 -8.82 10.50 -15.37
N ASN A 93 -8.85 11.52 -14.54
CA ASN A 93 -8.78 12.91 -14.97
C ASN A 93 -7.32 13.26 -15.30
N ARG A 94 -6.99 13.27 -16.61
CA ARG A 94 -5.63 13.51 -17.10
C ARG A 94 -5.07 14.87 -16.68
N GLN A 95 -5.91 15.92 -16.61
CA GLN A 95 -5.48 17.25 -16.21
C GLN A 95 -5.08 17.25 -14.74
N LEU A 96 -5.95 16.71 -13.86
CA LEU A 96 -5.70 16.62 -12.43
C LEU A 96 -4.48 15.74 -12.13
N SER A 97 -4.42 14.57 -12.78
CA SER A 97 -3.33 13.61 -12.58
C SER A 97 -1.96 14.20 -12.94
N LYS A 98 -1.87 14.97 -14.04
CA LYS A 98 -0.64 15.67 -14.44
C LYS A 98 -0.32 16.86 -13.55
N GLN A 99 -1.33 17.70 -13.24
CA GLN A 99 -1.13 18.90 -12.42
C GLN A 99 -0.57 18.59 -11.05
N TYR A 100 -1.03 17.51 -10.42
CA TYR A 100 -0.64 17.12 -9.07
C TYR A 100 0.35 15.94 -9.04
N ASN A 101 0.81 15.46 -10.18
CA ASN A 101 1.68 14.29 -10.30
C ASN A 101 1.17 13.13 -9.41
N LEU A 102 -0.07 12.69 -9.66
CA LEU A 102 -0.74 11.71 -8.80
C LEU A 102 -0.08 10.35 -8.86
N CYS A 103 0.17 9.78 -7.69
CA CYS A 103 0.68 8.42 -7.52
C CYS A 103 -0.15 7.67 -6.47
N SER A 104 -0.37 6.37 -6.68
CA SER A 104 -1.09 5.52 -5.74
C SER A 104 -0.14 4.74 -4.85
N ALA A 105 -0.43 4.71 -3.54
CA ALA A 105 0.22 3.80 -2.60
C ALA A 105 -0.77 2.75 -2.03
N ASN A 106 -1.83 2.44 -2.77
CA ASN A 106 -2.79 1.39 -2.42
C ASN A 106 -2.12 0.01 -2.40
N SER A 107 -2.79 -0.97 -1.80
CA SER A 107 -2.29 -2.35 -1.65
C SER A 107 -1.98 -3.05 -2.97
N ILE A 108 -2.52 -2.59 -4.09
CA ILE A 108 -2.27 -3.11 -5.44
C ILE A 108 -0.96 -2.59 -6.06
N ASN A 109 -0.28 -1.61 -5.46
CA ASN A 109 0.99 -1.09 -5.98
C ASN A 109 2.08 -2.15 -5.83
N ILE A 110 2.81 -2.43 -6.92
CA ILE A 110 3.88 -3.45 -6.93
C ILE A 110 4.95 -3.20 -5.87
N GLY A 111 5.28 -1.94 -5.57
CA GLY A 111 6.20 -1.56 -4.49
C GLY A 111 5.67 -1.85 -3.09
N ARG A 112 4.39 -2.22 -2.97
CA ARG A 112 3.79 -2.76 -1.74
C ARG A 112 3.66 -4.28 -1.74
N LEU A 113 3.48 -4.88 -2.91
CA LEU A 113 3.35 -6.33 -3.08
C LEU A 113 4.70 -7.03 -3.00
N LEU A 114 5.67 -6.56 -3.78
CA LEU A 114 6.99 -7.18 -3.89
C LEU A 114 7.70 -7.38 -2.53
N PRO A 115 7.74 -6.40 -1.60
CA PRO A 115 8.35 -6.63 -0.29
C PRO A 115 7.63 -7.69 0.55
N GLN A 116 6.34 -7.94 0.28
CA GLN A 116 5.58 -8.95 0.98
C GLN A 116 5.93 -10.36 0.52
N SER A 117 6.41 -10.54 -0.70
CA SER A 117 6.84 -11.87 -1.17
C SER A 117 8.06 -12.38 -0.40
N THR A 118 8.88 -11.49 0.17
CA THR A 118 10.13 -11.85 0.83
C THR A 118 9.93 -12.74 2.07
N TYR A 119 8.92 -12.50 2.89
CA TYR A 119 8.69 -13.34 4.06
C TYR A 119 8.10 -14.71 3.70
N TYR A 120 7.34 -14.82 2.62
CA TYR A 120 6.91 -16.13 2.10
C TYR A 120 8.09 -16.91 1.54
N ALA A 121 8.90 -16.28 0.71
CA ALA A 121 10.10 -16.86 0.16
C ALA A 121 11.07 -17.33 1.26
N TRP A 122 11.33 -16.46 2.24
CA TRP A 122 12.22 -16.75 3.35
C TRP A 122 11.70 -17.91 4.22
N THR A 123 10.42 -17.90 4.54
CA THR A 123 9.79 -18.98 5.34
C THR A 123 9.85 -20.31 4.59
N ALA A 124 9.48 -20.30 3.30
CA ALA A 124 9.47 -21.51 2.48
C ALA A 124 10.87 -22.12 2.34
N VAL A 125 11.91 -21.30 2.10
CA VAL A 125 13.29 -21.76 1.98
C VAL A 125 13.81 -22.34 3.30
N ASN A 126 13.55 -21.66 4.43
CA ASN A 126 14.02 -22.18 5.73
C ASN A 126 13.34 -23.48 6.11
N ARG A 127 12.03 -23.62 5.84
CA ARG A 127 11.33 -24.86 6.06
C ARG A 127 11.87 -25.98 5.17
N TYR A 128 12.06 -25.71 3.89
CA TYR A 128 12.61 -26.70 2.94
C TYR A 128 14.00 -27.19 3.36
N LYS A 129 14.87 -26.28 3.82
CA LYS A 129 16.19 -26.64 4.34
C LYS A 129 16.13 -27.53 5.60
N ALA A 130 15.11 -27.36 6.44
CA ALA A 130 14.98 -28.09 7.69
C ALA A 130 14.28 -29.44 7.53
N HIS A 131 13.37 -29.58 6.57
CA HIS A 131 12.46 -30.72 6.45
C HIS A 131 12.39 -31.36 5.07
N GLU A 132 13.07 -30.80 4.07
CA GLU A 132 13.02 -31.21 2.66
C GLU A 132 11.59 -31.22 2.07
N ASP A 133 10.69 -30.35 2.60
CA ASP A 133 9.29 -30.32 2.29
C ASP A 133 8.82 -28.91 1.88
N SER A 134 7.89 -28.82 0.93
CA SER A 134 7.32 -27.56 0.48
C SER A 134 6.32 -27.00 1.52
N SER A 135 6.18 -25.68 1.52
CA SER A 135 5.26 -24.99 2.45
C SER A 135 3.92 -24.73 1.81
N SER A 136 2.83 -24.93 2.54
CA SER A 136 1.50 -24.42 2.22
C SER A 136 1.15 -23.25 3.14
N PHE A 137 0.50 -22.21 2.59
CA PHE A 137 0.15 -21.00 3.33
C PHE A 137 -1.36 -20.80 3.34
N ILE A 138 -1.93 -20.59 4.55
CA ILE A 138 -3.30 -20.15 4.74
C ILE A 138 -3.24 -18.64 5.03
N ILE A 139 -3.82 -17.82 4.16
CA ILE A 139 -3.66 -16.37 4.18
C ILE A 139 -5.01 -15.70 4.35
N PRO A 140 -5.29 -15.09 5.52
CA PRO A 140 -6.44 -14.22 5.68
C PRO A 140 -6.25 -12.96 4.83
N THR A 141 -7.20 -12.68 3.93
CA THR A 141 -7.03 -11.59 2.96
C THR A 141 -8.37 -11.07 2.46
N GLY A 142 -8.55 -9.74 2.47
CA GLY A 142 -9.69 -9.07 1.84
C GLY A 142 -9.36 -8.59 0.42
N ASN A 143 -8.30 -7.80 0.27
CA ASN A 143 -7.88 -7.20 -1.01
C ASN A 143 -6.87 -8.04 -1.79
N LEU A 144 -6.68 -9.30 -1.44
CA LEU A 144 -5.78 -10.27 -2.08
C LEU A 144 -4.29 -9.86 -2.20
N GLY A 145 -3.89 -8.68 -1.76
CA GLY A 145 -2.52 -8.18 -1.92
C GLY A 145 -1.49 -9.09 -1.24
N ASN A 146 -1.76 -9.50 0.00
CA ASN A 146 -0.89 -10.41 0.75
C ASN A 146 -0.81 -11.79 0.08
N ALA A 147 -1.95 -12.35 -0.34
CA ALA A 147 -2.01 -13.62 -1.02
C ALA A 147 -1.33 -13.58 -2.41
N PHE A 148 -1.48 -12.48 -3.14
CA PHE A 148 -0.78 -12.28 -4.40
C PHE A 148 0.75 -12.23 -4.22
N ALA A 149 1.23 -11.64 -3.13
CA ALA A 149 2.66 -11.65 -2.81
C ALA A 149 3.19 -13.09 -2.57
N CYS A 150 2.40 -13.96 -1.93
CA CYS A 150 2.72 -15.38 -1.81
C CYS A 150 2.74 -16.09 -3.17
N PHE A 151 1.75 -15.80 -4.01
CA PHE A 151 1.70 -16.31 -5.38
C PHE A 151 2.93 -15.87 -6.19
N MET A 152 3.33 -14.60 -6.10
CA MET A 152 4.57 -14.12 -6.75
C MET A 152 5.79 -14.92 -6.27
N ALA A 153 5.92 -15.20 -4.97
CA ALA A 153 7.02 -16.01 -4.46
C ALA A 153 6.99 -17.44 -5.04
N LYS A 154 5.81 -18.06 -5.15
CA LYS A 154 5.64 -19.37 -5.78
C LYS A 154 6.09 -19.34 -7.25
N GLU A 155 5.64 -18.36 -8.04
CA GLU A 155 6.00 -18.21 -9.45
C GLU A 155 7.50 -17.91 -9.67
N MET A 156 8.17 -17.33 -8.67
CA MET A 156 9.62 -17.18 -8.68
C MET A 156 10.39 -18.50 -8.36
N GLY A 157 9.68 -19.60 -8.12
CA GLY A 157 10.28 -20.92 -7.90
C GLY A 157 10.62 -21.24 -6.44
N PHE A 158 10.13 -20.45 -5.47
CA PHE A 158 10.28 -20.81 -4.05
C PHE A 158 9.42 -22.05 -3.70
N PRO A 159 9.86 -22.90 -2.76
CA PRO A 159 9.19 -24.17 -2.44
C PRO A 159 7.85 -23.96 -1.70
N ILE A 160 6.88 -23.48 -2.45
CA ILE A 160 5.50 -23.23 -2.00
C ILE A 160 4.58 -24.17 -2.77
N ASP A 161 3.82 -25.00 -2.05
CA ASP A 161 2.88 -25.97 -2.62
C ASP A 161 1.50 -25.33 -2.81
N GLN A 162 0.75 -25.12 -1.73
CA GLN A 162 -0.62 -24.59 -1.80
C GLN A 162 -0.75 -23.23 -1.16
N ILE A 163 -1.66 -22.43 -1.73
CA ILE A 163 -2.06 -21.12 -1.19
C ILE A 163 -3.57 -21.17 -0.96
N VAL A 164 -3.98 -21.10 0.29
CA VAL A 164 -5.39 -21.12 0.70
C VAL A 164 -5.78 -19.71 1.16
N PHE A 165 -6.86 -19.17 0.59
CA PHE A 165 -7.40 -17.88 0.97
C PHE A 165 -8.46 -18.08 2.04
N ALA A 166 -8.31 -17.36 3.16
CA ALA A 166 -9.32 -17.26 4.20
C ALA A 166 -9.98 -15.87 4.09
N THR A 167 -11.22 -15.82 3.62
CA THR A 167 -12.01 -14.60 3.42
C THR A 167 -13.16 -14.53 4.41
#